data_73006958c37de6c1508f10a9615e25bb
#
_entry.id   73006958c37de6c1508f10a9615e25bb
#
_cell.length_a   1.000
_cell.length_b   1.000
_cell.length_c   1.000
_cell.angle_alpha   90.00
_cell.angle_beta   90.00
_cell.angle_gamma   90.00
#
_symmetry.space_group_name_H-M   'P 1'
#
loop_
_entity.id
_entity.type
_entity.pdbx_description
1 polymer ?
#
loop_
_entity_poly.entity_id
_entity_poly.type
_entity_poly.pdbx_seq_one_letter_code
_entity_poly.pdbx_strand_id
1 'polypeptide(L)'
;MADKNYHQHREGDSDRRSVYGAYDDLRSQVGTSEPEVFSGEGVKKPSDTIQFQPQKRRKAPVPAYGGAQGSGSKRRKRPVSGAQRELRKRIAIASALLGVFFTVLLSVYAIFCVQDVLAIGVSEESVRVEIPENATTSQIIDILEDNGLVKNGLFCKLFAQFRGYENNYVGGVYTVDSNIGVEGMLYLFKEKPQSAAEVQVTIPEGWTVDQIVTRLSEMGVCSADSLYDTLENTDYSSYPFIAALQEGDINGRYYLLEGYLFPDTYMFYVDSNPNDVVKKMLDNYESKISDINADGTPDLEQSSARAQELGCTWDEIMVIASIIEREAGSADQMADISAVIHNRLKNSVEFPLLQMDSTSDYYYNYIEPKLEDDAQKQLYESSYNTYQSCLGLPKGPICNPSLGAIYAALYPTEGSDYYYFCHDREGNIYLARTDQEHEQNKAKANLAS
;
A
#
# COMPACT_ATOMS: atom_id res chain seq x y z
N MET A 1 -38.98 -17.52 -30.58
CA MET A 1 -39.67 -16.24 -30.80
C MET A 1 -40.36 -15.85 -29.53
N ALA A 2 -39.66 -15.12 -28.72
CA ALA A 2 -40.08 -14.40 -27.49
C ALA A 2 -38.80 -14.13 -26.72
N ASP A 3 -38.45 -13.12 -26.11
CA ASP A 3 -38.76 -11.69 -26.15
C ASP A 3 -37.47 -10.97 -25.74
N LYS A 4 -36.94 -10.18 -26.60
CA LYS A 4 -35.94 -9.18 -26.28
C LYS A 4 -36.69 -7.96 -25.76
N ASN A 5 -36.67 -7.74 -24.44
CA ASN A 5 -36.94 -6.43 -23.84
C ASN A 5 -36.74 -6.50 -22.29
N TYR A 6 -35.49 -6.40 -21.86
CA TYR A 6 -35.17 -6.12 -20.46
C TYR A 6 -33.86 -5.30 -20.34
N HIS A 7 -33.77 -4.23 -21.10
CA HIS A 7 -32.76 -3.21 -20.84
C HIS A 7 -33.32 -1.88 -21.29
N GLN A 8 -33.96 -1.18 -20.39
CA GLN A 8 -34.02 0.29 -20.35
C GLN A 8 -34.87 0.75 -19.19
N HIS A 9 -34.28 1.55 -18.34
CA HIS A 9 -34.79 2.40 -17.27
C HIS A 9 -34.26 2.03 -15.87
N ARG A 10 -33.09 2.51 -15.58
CA ARG A 10 -32.71 3.05 -14.28
C ARG A 10 -31.70 4.21 -14.48
N GLU A 11 -32.16 5.27 -15.10
CA GLU A 11 -31.71 6.63 -14.82
C GLU A 11 -32.77 7.28 -13.95
N GLY A 12 -32.38 7.67 -12.75
CA GLY A 12 -33.21 8.40 -11.79
C GLY A 12 -32.96 7.87 -10.39
N ASP A 13 -32.25 8.50 -9.63
CA ASP A 13 -32.26 9.71 -8.96
C ASP A 13 -31.35 9.67 -7.72
N SER A 14 -30.50 10.63 -7.64
CA SER A 14 -29.60 10.92 -6.55
C SER A 14 -30.36 11.41 -5.32
N ASP A 15 -30.69 10.53 -4.39
CA ASP A 15 -31.00 10.91 -3.00
C ASP A 15 -30.77 9.75 -2.04
N ARG A 16 -29.57 9.13 -2.11
CA ARG A 16 -29.06 8.29 -1.02
C ARG A 16 -28.23 9.20 -0.12
N ARG A 17 -28.84 9.70 0.95
CA ARG A 17 -28.07 10.25 2.07
C ARG A 17 -27.09 9.17 2.50
N SER A 18 -25.82 9.48 2.35
CA SER A 18 -24.70 8.69 2.81
C SER A 18 -24.97 8.20 4.24
N VAL A 19 -24.71 6.92 4.50
CA VAL A 19 -24.73 6.29 5.82
C VAL A 19 -23.83 7.04 6.82
N TYR A 20 -22.87 7.82 6.34
CA TYR A 20 -22.00 8.71 7.11
C TYR A 20 -22.75 9.80 7.92
N GLY A 21 -23.94 10.23 7.51
CA GLY A 21 -24.73 11.20 8.26
C GLY A 21 -25.25 10.70 9.62
N ALA A 22 -25.39 9.40 9.79
CA ALA A 22 -25.85 8.79 11.04
C ALA A 22 -24.71 8.62 12.08
N TYR A 23 -23.46 8.55 11.62
CA TYR A 23 -22.29 8.44 12.49
C TYR A 23 -21.79 9.77 13.02
N ASP A 24 -21.94 10.87 12.26
CA ASP A 24 -21.55 12.21 12.71
C ASP A 24 -22.47 12.74 13.83
N ASP A 25 -23.73 12.32 13.88
CA ASP A 25 -24.66 12.69 14.96
C ASP A 25 -24.32 12.02 16.31
N LEU A 26 -23.66 10.88 16.32
CA LEU A 26 -23.18 10.22 17.54
C LEU A 26 -21.89 10.85 18.11
N ARG A 27 -21.07 11.43 17.22
CA ARG A 27 -19.81 12.09 17.62
C ARG A 27 -20.03 13.45 18.31
N SER A 28 -21.17 14.10 18.08
CA SER A 28 -21.49 15.42 18.67
C SER A 28 -22.01 15.35 20.11
N GLN A 29 -22.25 14.14 20.67
CA GLN A 29 -22.81 13.97 22.03
C GLN A 29 -21.77 13.62 23.09
N VAL A 30 -20.48 13.42 22.73
CA VAL A 30 -19.41 13.21 23.70
C VAL A 30 -18.67 14.53 23.90
N GLY A 31 -18.88 15.12 25.07
CA GLY A 31 -18.33 16.43 25.42
C GLY A 31 -16.80 16.47 25.43
N THR A 32 -16.28 17.46 24.75
CA THR A 32 -14.87 17.85 24.78
C THR A 32 -14.52 18.45 26.15
N SER A 33 -13.71 17.76 26.93
CA SER A 33 -12.96 18.37 28.03
C SER A 33 -11.57 18.75 27.52
N GLU A 34 -11.31 20.04 27.43
CA GLU A 34 -10.00 20.61 27.15
C GLU A 34 -9.01 20.25 28.29
N PRO A 35 -7.74 19.93 27.98
CA PRO A 35 -6.72 19.83 29.02
C PRO A 35 -6.19 21.20 29.37
N GLU A 36 -6.24 21.51 30.67
CA GLU A 36 -5.68 22.70 31.30
C GLU A 36 -4.20 22.89 31.02
N VAL A 37 -3.84 24.09 30.59
CA VAL A 37 -2.47 24.57 30.46
C VAL A 37 -1.89 24.82 31.85
N PHE A 38 -0.96 24.02 32.29
CA PHE A 38 -0.17 24.26 33.49
C PHE A 38 0.93 25.28 33.17
N SER A 39 0.80 26.48 33.66
CA SER A 39 1.86 27.49 33.75
C SER A 39 2.70 27.23 34.99
N GLY A 40 3.94 26.77 34.81
CA GLY A 40 4.93 26.59 35.88
C GLY A 40 6.15 27.46 35.61
N GLU A 41 6.36 28.42 36.48
CA GLU A 41 7.49 29.34 36.52
C GLU A 41 8.83 28.62 36.79
N GLY A 42 9.85 29.12 36.13
CA GLY A 42 11.17 29.37 36.75
C GLY A 42 12.13 28.21 36.89
N VAL A 43 12.96 27.94 35.88
CA VAL A 43 14.28 27.38 36.10
C VAL A 43 15.31 28.20 35.34
N LYS A 44 16.24 28.82 36.15
CA LYS A 44 17.38 29.63 35.74
C LYS A 44 18.37 28.81 34.86
N LYS A 45 18.80 29.45 33.80
CA LYS A 45 19.98 29.00 33.03
C LYS A 45 21.26 29.19 33.84
N PRO A 46 22.20 28.26 33.92
CA PRO A 46 23.59 28.56 34.23
C PRO A 46 24.31 28.87 32.90
N SER A 47 24.78 30.10 32.81
CA SER A 47 25.82 30.52 31.89
C SER A 47 27.16 30.07 32.44
N ASP A 48 27.84 29.18 31.77
CA ASP A 48 29.30 29.04 31.94
C ASP A 48 29.96 28.79 30.58
N THR A 49 30.41 29.93 30.05
CA THR A 49 31.36 29.96 28.96
C THR A 49 32.74 29.61 29.49
N ILE A 50 33.20 28.40 29.30
CA ILE A 50 34.57 28.00 29.60
C ILE A 50 35.48 28.54 28.49
N GLN A 51 36.14 29.65 28.76
CA GLN A 51 37.26 30.14 27.97
C GLN A 51 38.52 29.29 28.26
N PHE A 52 38.96 28.51 27.26
CA PHE A 52 40.26 27.89 27.29
C PHE A 52 41.35 28.91 26.99
N GLN A 53 42.10 29.32 28.02
CA GLN A 53 43.36 30.05 27.88
C GLN A 53 44.50 29.05 27.68
N PRO A 54 45.43 29.24 26.74
CA PRO A 54 46.59 28.36 26.58
C PRO A 54 47.63 28.65 27.68
N GLN A 55 47.83 27.66 28.58
CA GLN A 55 48.92 27.73 29.57
C GLN A 55 50.30 27.63 28.88
N LYS A 56 51.10 28.70 29.02
CA LYS A 56 52.53 28.72 28.71
C LYS A 56 53.27 27.77 29.65
N ARG A 57 53.82 26.68 29.13
CA ARG A 57 54.73 25.79 29.87
C ARG A 57 55.99 26.58 30.21
N ARG A 58 56.23 26.78 31.53
CA ARG A 58 57.50 27.27 32.08
C ARG A 58 58.57 26.20 31.86
N LYS A 59 59.68 26.58 31.24
CA LYS A 59 60.91 25.75 31.19
C LYS A 59 61.51 25.67 32.57
N ALA A 60 61.73 24.45 33.06
CA ALA A 60 62.52 24.20 34.26
C ALA A 60 64.04 24.30 33.94
N PRO A 61 64.88 24.75 34.88
CA PRO A 61 66.31 24.96 34.63
C PRO A 61 67.06 23.65 34.58
N VAL A 62 68.00 23.56 33.67
CA VAL A 62 68.94 22.44 33.46
C VAL A 62 70.08 22.55 34.49
N PRO A 63 70.40 21.52 35.28
CA PRO A 63 71.66 21.50 36.04
C PRO A 63 72.83 21.13 35.12
N ALA A 64 73.84 21.97 35.12
CA ALA A 64 75.10 21.66 34.49
C ALA A 64 75.86 20.61 35.29
N TYR A 65 76.23 19.51 34.67
CA TYR A 65 77.26 18.61 35.17
C TYR A 65 78.23 18.21 34.04
N GLY A 66 79.46 18.26 34.41
CA GLY A 66 80.62 18.22 33.64
C GLY A 66 80.88 16.97 32.79
N GLY A 67 81.84 17.20 31.92
CA GLY A 67 82.26 16.32 30.85
C GLY A 67 82.72 14.94 31.25
N ALA A 68 82.37 14.01 30.39
CA ALA A 68 83.07 12.77 30.17
C ALA A 68 83.13 12.51 28.67
N GLN A 69 84.34 12.54 28.10
CA GLN A 69 84.65 12.12 26.75
C GLN A 69 84.22 10.62 26.61
N GLY A 70 83.13 10.39 25.94
CA GLY A 70 82.71 9.04 25.54
C GLY A 70 82.87 8.92 24.03
N SER A 71 83.81 8.12 23.57
CA SER A 71 84.08 7.76 22.20
C SER A 71 82.83 7.24 21.50
N GLY A 72 82.24 8.02 20.60
CA GLY A 72 81.14 7.62 19.78
C GLY A 72 81.53 6.56 18.76
N SER A 73 81.32 5.31 19.08
CA SER A 73 81.33 4.20 18.12
C SER A 73 80.27 4.45 17.05
N LYS A 74 80.65 4.95 15.90
CA LYS A 74 79.81 4.98 14.70
C LYS A 74 79.48 3.54 14.35
N ARG A 75 78.29 3.09 14.70
CA ARG A 75 77.73 1.82 14.18
C ARG A 75 77.79 1.89 12.64
N ARG A 76 78.79 1.25 12.06
CA ARG A 76 78.85 1.01 10.60
C ARG A 76 77.61 0.23 10.21
N LYS A 77 76.70 0.88 9.48
CA LYS A 77 75.59 0.21 8.81
C LYS A 77 76.21 -0.87 7.91
N ARG A 78 75.90 -2.12 8.17
CA ARG A 78 76.31 -3.25 7.31
C ARG A 78 75.88 -2.95 5.87
N PRO A 79 76.74 -3.12 4.88
CA PRO A 79 76.42 -2.89 3.51
C PRO A 79 75.26 -3.85 3.14
N VAL A 80 74.14 -3.27 2.67
CA VAL A 80 72.98 -4.06 2.18
C VAL A 80 73.46 -4.79 0.93
N SER A 81 73.28 -6.14 0.90
CA SER A 81 73.75 -6.96 -0.21
C SER A 81 73.13 -6.46 -1.51
N GLY A 82 73.82 -6.60 -2.65
CA GLY A 82 73.30 -6.15 -3.96
C GLY A 82 71.90 -6.70 -4.29
N ALA A 83 71.64 -7.95 -3.90
CA ALA A 83 70.33 -8.57 -4.04
C ALA A 83 69.21 -7.89 -3.24
N GLN A 84 69.52 -7.44 -2.01
CA GLN A 84 68.55 -6.68 -1.20
C GLN A 84 68.28 -5.27 -1.76
N ARG A 85 69.28 -4.64 -2.41
CA ARG A 85 69.07 -3.36 -3.08
C ARG A 85 68.19 -3.50 -4.34
N GLU A 86 68.40 -4.52 -5.13
CA GLU A 86 67.56 -4.80 -6.28
C GLU A 86 66.12 -5.22 -5.91
N LEU A 87 65.97 -6.00 -4.85
CA LEU A 87 64.64 -6.34 -4.31
C LEU A 87 63.88 -5.09 -3.85
N ARG A 88 64.54 -4.19 -3.10
CA ARG A 88 63.94 -2.92 -2.64
C ARG A 88 63.58 -2.02 -3.81
N LYS A 89 64.38 -1.93 -4.87
CA LYS A 89 64.05 -1.19 -6.07
C LYS A 89 62.80 -1.79 -6.77
N ARG A 90 62.73 -3.13 -6.92
CA ARG A 90 61.58 -3.80 -7.52
C ARG A 90 60.30 -3.56 -6.70
N ILE A 91 60.38 -3.65 -5.37
CA ILE A 91 59.24 -3.34 -4.48
C ILE A 91 58.82 -1.89 -4.62
N ALA A 92 59.77 -0.94 -4.63
CA ALA A 92 59.48 0.47 -4.80
C ALA A 92 58.86 0.81 -6.17
N ILE A 93 59.31 0.15 -7.23
CA ILE A 93 58.72 0.30 -8.57
C ILE A 93 57.31 -0.32 -8.59
N ALA A 94 57.13 -1.54 -8.03
CA ALA A 94 55.82 -2.19 -7.94
C ALA A 94 54.82 -1.36 -7.12
N SER A 95 55.26 -0.82 -5.97
CA SER A 95 54.40 0.04 -5.16
C SER A 95 54.02 1.36 -5.85
N ALA A 96 54.95 1.94 -6.60
CA ALA A 96 54.71 3.14 -7.41
C ALA A 96 53.68 2.86 -8.54
N LEU A 97 53.86 1.74 -9.26
CA LEU A 97 52.94 1.30 -10.30
C LEU A 97 51.54 0.99 -9.73
N LEU A 98 51.47 0.34 -8.58
CA LEU A 98 50.24 0.08 -7.88
C LEU A 98 49.55 1.39 -7.44
N GLY A 99 50.32 2.35 -6.94
CA GLY A 99 49.83 3.68 -6.58
C GLY A 99 49.24 4.42 -7.81
N VAL A 100 49.94 4.40 -8.94
CA VAL A 100 49.46 5.01 -10.18
C VAL A 100 48.16 4.29 -10.65
N PHE A 101 48.13 2.96 -10.58
CA PHE A 101 46.95 2.20 -10.95
C PHE A 101 45.71 2.57 -10.10
N PHE A 102 45.87 2.67 -8.78
CA PHE A 102 44.77 3.09 -7.89
C PHE A 102 44.37 4.55 -8.14
N THR A 103 45.32 5.43 -8.44
CA THR A 103 45.02 6.84 -8.75
C THR A 103 44.18 6.95 -10.04
N VAL A 104 44.55 6.16 -11.06
CA VAL A 104 43.78 6.12 -12.31
C VAL A 104 42.38 5.57 -12.09
N LEU A 105 42.26 4.47 -11.35
CA LEU A 105 40.91 3.91 -11.00
C LEU A 105 40.06 4.93 -10.25
N LEU A 106 40.61 5.60 -9.25
CA LEU A 106 39.92 6.62 -8.48
C LEU A 106 39.48 7.79 -9.34
N SER A 107 40.37 8.22 -10.28
CA SER A 107 40.07 9.31 -11.20
C SER A 107 38.91 8.93 -12.16
N VAL A 108 38.95 7.71 -12.70
CA VAL A 108 37.86 7.18 -13.57
C VAL A 108 36.55 7.12 -12.79
N TYR A 109 36.59 6.59 -11.58
CA TYR A 109 35.41 6.55 -10.71
C TYR A 109 34.86 7.94 -10.40
N ALA A 110 35.75 8.91 -10.10
CA ALA A 110 35.34 10.29 -9.85
C ALA A 110 34.67 10.93 -11.09
N ILE A 111 35.18 10.63 -12.29
CA ILE A 111 34.59 11.10 -13.55
C ILE A 111 33.15 10.54 -13.69
N PHE A 112 32.94 9.24 -13.46
CA PHE A 112 31.60 8.65 -13.51
C PHE A 112 30.65 9.27 -12.49
N CYS A 113 31.12 9.54 -11.27
CA CYS A 113 30.29 10.20 -10.24
C CYS A 113 29.91 11.63 -10.64
N VAL A 114 30.84 12.38 -11.23
CA VAL A 114 30.56 13.74 -11.71
C VAL A 114 29.63 13.75 -12.91
N GLN A 115 29.79 12.78 -13.83
CA GLN A 115 28.88 12.62 -14.97
C GLN A 115 27.47 12.33 -14.52
N ASP A 116 27.29 11.51 -13.49
CA ASP A 116 25.99 11.16 -12.92
C ASP A 116 25.31 12.39 -12.28
N VAL A 117 26.05 13.14 -11.44
CA VAL A 117 25.51 14.36 -10.80
C VAL A 117 25.14 15.45 -11.82
N LEU A 118 25.94 15.60 -12.90
CA LEU A 118 25.73 16.64 -13.91
C LEU A 118 24.97 16.16 -15.14
N ALA A 119 24.52 14.88 -15.17
CA ALA A 119 23.86 14.25 -16.29
C ALA A 119 24.61 14.38 -17.64
N ILE A 120 25.98 14.36 -17.61
CA ILE A 120 26.76 14.51 -18.82
C ILE A 120 26.72 13.25 -19.67
N GLY A 121 26.24 13.37 -20.92
CA GLY A 121 26.18 12.27 -21.88
C GLY A 121 24.93 11.36 -21.66
N VAL A 122 23.94 11.86 -20.97
CA VAL A 122 22.61 11.21 -20.84
C VAL A 122 21.73 11.69 -21.99
N SER A 123 21.02 10.78 -22.65
CA SER A 123 19.98 11.09 -23.64
C SER A 123 18.85 11.88 -22.97
N GLU A 124 18.24 12.78 -23.72
CA GLU A 124 17.07 13.53 -23.24
C GLU A 124 15.85 12.60 -23.23
N GLU A 125 15.52 12.10 -22.07
CA GLU A 125 14.32 11.28 -21.80
C GLU A 125 13.59 11.92 -20.64
N SER A 126 12.28 12.10 -20.79
CA SER A 126 11.42 12.58 -19.70
C SER A 126 10.86 11.38 -18.94
N VAL A 127 11.18 11.29 -17.66
CA VAL A 127 10.71 10.23 -16.76
C VAL A 127 9.73 10.84 -15.75
N ARG A 128 8.61 10.17 -15.55
CA ARG A 128 7.65 10.59 -14.53
C ARG A 128 8.07 10.02 -13.17
N VAL A 129 8.13 10.88 -12.15
CA VAL A 129 8.57 10.54 -10.80
C VAL A 129 7.57 11.08 -9.80
N GLU A 130 7.11 10.24 -8.89
CA GLU A 130 6.26 10.65 -7.77
C GLU A 130 7.11 10.89 -6.52
N ILE A 131 6.96 12.07 -5.94
CA ILE A 131 7.66 12.48 -4.72
C ILE A 131 6.63 12.47 -3.57
N PRO A 132 6.84 11.67 -2.53
CA PRO A 132 5.96 11.65 -1.35
C PRO A 132 5.94 13.00 -0.61
N GLU A 133 4.84 13.31 0.06
CA GLU A 133 4.78 14.45 0.95
C GLU A 133 5.81 14.33 2.08
N ASN A 134 6.50 15.43 2.37
CA ASN A 134 7.57 15.49 3.38
C ASN A 134 8.77 14.56 3.12
N ALA A 135 9.02 14.17 1.87
CA ALA A 135 10.17 13.36 1.51
C ALA A 135 11.49 14.07 1.89
N THR A 136 12.43 13.30 2.43
CA THR A 136 13.79 13.78 2.69
C THR A 136 14.63 13.77 1.41
N THR A 137 15.68 14.59 1.34
CA THR A 137 16.62 14.57 0.22
C THR A 137 17.19 13.18 -0.06
N SER A 138 17.40 12.36 0.99
CA SER A 138 17.89 10.99 0.83
C SER A 138 16.87 10.10 0.15
N GLN A 139 15.60 10.17 0.56
CA GLN A 139 14.51 9.40 -0.05
C GLN A 139 14.29 9.80 -1.51
N ILE A 140 14.34 11.09 -1.82
CA ILE A 140 14.24 11.56 -3.21
C ILE A 140 15.35 10.97 -4.08
N ILE A 141 16.58 10.95 -3.58
CA ILE A 141 17.70 10.37 -4.35
C ILE A 141 17.53 8.86 -4.54
N ASP A 142 16.96 8.14 -3.56
CA ASP A 142 16.60 6.72 -3.73
C ASP A 142 15.55 6.56 -4.83
N ILE A 143 14.49 7.37 -4.81
CA ILE A 143 13.45 7.37 -5.86
C ILE A 143 14.06 7.67 -7.25
N LEU A 144 14.98 8.63 -7.35
CA LEU A 144 15.67 8.93 -8.61
C LEU A 144 16.54 7.77 -9.09
N GLU A 145 17.19 7.04 -8.17
CA GLU A 145 18.00 5.85 -8.49
C GLU A 145 17.10 4.70 -8.96
N ASP A 146 15.99 4.46 -8.29
CA ASP A 146 15.00 3.43 -8.64
C ASP A 146 14.36 3.68 -10.01
N ASN A 147 14.17 4.95 -10.40
CA ASN A 147 13.68 5.35 -11.72
C ASN A 147 14.77 5.51 -12.78
N GLY A 148 16.02 5.14 -12.48
CA GLY A 148 17.13 5.15 -13.43
C GLY A 148 17.67 6.54 -13.81
N LEU A 149 17.20 7.60 -13.14
CA LEU A 149 17.67 8.99 -13.34
C LEU A 149 19.03 9.25 -12.71
N VAL A 150 19.39 8.45 -11.72
CA VAL A 150 20.67 8.47 -11.00
C VAL A 150 21.24 7.05 -10.98
N LYS A 151 22.54 6.87 -11.23
CA LYS A 151 23.20 5.54 -11.24
C LYS A 151 23.99 5.28 -9.95
N ASN A 152 24.37 6.31 -9.21
CA ASN A 152 25.15 6.23 -7.99
C ASN A 152 24.51 7.08 -6.89
N GLY A 153 23.40 6.58 -6.34
CA GLY A 153 22.63 7.26 -5.29
C GLY A 153 23.47 7.58 -4.04
N LEU A 154 24.39 6.69 -3.65
CA LEU A 154 25.26 6.94 -2.51
C LEU A 154 26.11 8.20 -2.70
N PHE A 155 26.72 8.37 -3.88
CA PHE A 155 27.51 9.56 -4.17
C PHE A 155 26.63 10.81 -4.25
N CYS A 156 25.46 10.70 -4.87
CA CYS A 156 24.50 11.81 -4.97
C CYS A 156 23.98 12.25 -3.59
N LYS A 157 23.77 11.33 -2.65
CA LYS A 157 23.43 11.65 -1.26
C LYS A 157 24.56 12.40 -0.54
N LEU A 158 25.80 11.95 -0.70
CA LEU A 158 26.96 12.65 -0.15
C LEU A 158 27.12 14.06 -0.76
N PHE A 159 26.91 14.17 -2.07
CA PHE A 159 26.94 15.46 -2.77
C PHE A 159 25.84 16.40 -2.23
N ALA A 160 24.60 15.91 -2.12
CA ALA A 160 23.47 16.68 -1.60
C ALA A 160 23.71 17.13 -0.15
N GLN A 161 24.25 16.25 0.70
CA GLN A 161 24.61 16.58 2.08
C GLN A 161 25.72 17.64 2.14
N PHE A 162 26.76 17.54 1.29
CA PHE A 162 27.85 18.52 1.22
C PHE A 162 27.36 19.89 0.75
N ARG A 163 26.40 19.91 -0.19
CA ARG A 163 25.77 21.12 -0.70
C ARG A 163 24.76 21.74 0.27
N GLY A 164 24.35 21.01 1.31
CA GLY A 164 23.42 21.49 2.34
C GLY A 164 21.97 21.62 1.83
N TYR A 165 21.52 20.72 0.97
CA TYR A 165 20.13 20.68 0.54
C TYR A 165 19.22 20.36 1.73
N GLU A 166 18.26 21.26 1.98
CA GLU A 166 17.24 21.10 3.02
C GLU A 166 16.07 20.23 2.52
N ASN A 167 15.46 19.49 3.44
CA ASN A 167 14.28 18.65 3.19
C ASN A 167 13.01 19.53 3.07
N ASN A 168 12.94 20.35 2.04
CA ASN A 168 11.83 21.26 1.80
C ASN A 168 11.31 21.04 0.37
N TYR A 169 10.76 19.85 0.15
CA TYR A 169 10.24 19.43 -1.13
C TYR A 169 8.72 19.34 -1.09
N VAL A 170 8.09 19.61 -2.22
CA VAL A 170 6.66 19.51 -2.40
C VAL A 170 6.36 18.11 -2.94
N GLY A 171 5.47 17.39 -2.28
CA GLY A 171 4.99 16.10 -2.77
C GLY A 171 4.19 16.26 -4.06
N GLY A 172 4.20 15.23 -4.90
CA GLY A 172 3.45 15.22 -6.15
C GLY A 172 4.18 14.52 -7.30
N VAL A 173 3.54 14.45 -8.46
CA VAL A 173 4.08 13.82 -9.66
C VAL A 173 4.78 14.85 -10.52
N TYR A 174 6.03 14.58 -10.86
CA TYR A 174 6.86 15.45 -11.68
C TYR A 174 7.29 14.74 -12.96
N THR A 175 7.32 15.46 -14.06
CA THR A 175 8.02 15.03 -15.27
C THR A 175 9.45 15.55 -15.17
N VAL A 176 10.41 14.65 -15.08
CA VAL A 176 11.82 14.95 -14.87
C VAL A 176 12.60 14.60 -16.12
N ASP A 177 13.29 15.59 -16.70
CA ASP A 177 14.18 15.34 -17.81
C ASP A 177 15.52 14.79 -17.29
N SER A 178 15.96 13.66 -17.84
CA SER A 178 17.16 12.94 -17.40
C SER A 178 18.45 13.74 -17.55
N ASN A 179 18.44 14.82 -18.34
CA ASN A 179 19.59 15.65 -18.66
C ASN A 179 19.81 16.85 -17.72
N ILE A 180 18.91 17.11 -16.74
CA ILE A 180 19.03 18.31 -15.87
C ILE A 180 19.95 18.12 -14.66
N GLY A 181 20.46 16.91 -14.44
CA GLY A 181 21.33 16.56 -13.32
C GLY A 181 20.65 16.61 -11.95
N VAL A 182 21.31 16.04 -10.94
CA VAL A 182 20.73 15.87 -9.59
C VAL A 182 20.35 17.22 -8.97
N GLU A 183 21.15 18.26 -9.15
CA GLU A 183 20.85 19.59 -8.61
C GLU A 183 19.57 20.18 -9.23
N GLY A 184 19.42 20.06 -10.56
CA GLY A 184 18.23 20.51 -11.27
C GLY A 184 16.97 19.74 -10.84
N MET A 185 17.09 18.43 -10.69
CA MET A 185 15.99 17.57 -10.20
C MET A 185 15.56 17.97 -8.78
N LEU A 186 16.51 18.13 -7.86
CA LEU A 186 16.20 18.55 -6.48
C LEU A 186 15.60 19.97 -6.42
N TYR A 187 15.96 20.84 -7.36
CA TYR A 187 15.36 22.18 -7.47
C TYR A 187 13.91 22.09 -7.99
N LEU A 188 13.67 21.24 -8.99
CA LEU A 188 12.34 21.02 -9.57
C LEU A 188 11.32 20.61 -8.48
N PHE A 189 11.72 19.74 -7.56
CA PHE A 189 10.85 19.26 -6.47
C PHE A 189 10.60 20.27 -5.35
N LYS A 190 11.22 21.44 -5.37
CA LYS A 190 10.89 22.56 -4.46
C LYS A 190 9.78 23.44 -4.96
N GLU A 191 9.47 23.35 -6.25
CA GLU A 191 8.36 24.05 -6.87
C GLU A 191 7.15 23.11 -6.94
N LYS A 192 5.94 23.67 -6.98
CA LYS A 192 4.75 22.85 -7.20
C LYS A 192 4.86 22.14 -8.56
N PRO A 193 4.50 20.87 -8.67
CA PRO A 193 4.55 20.15 -9.94
C PRO A 193 3.76 20.88 -11.01
N GLN A 194 4.36 21.07 -12.16
CA GLN A 194 3.81 21.95 -13.23
C GLN A 194 2.59 21.38 -13.93
N SER A 195 2.17 20.15 -13.69
CA SER A 195 0.89 19.63 -14.15
C SER A 195 0.70 18.13 -13.89
N ALA A 196 0.48 17.73 -12.67
CA ALA A 196 -0.41 16.60 -12.56
C ALA A 196 -1.78 17.19 -12.25
N ALA A 197 -2.67 17.23 -13.22
CA ALA A 197 -4.06 17.53 -12.94
C ALA A 197 -4.54 16.49 -11.95
N GLU A 198 -4.90 16.95 -10.76
CA GLU A 198 -5.53 16.07 -9.78
C GLU A 198 -6.95 15.77 -10.23
N VAL A 199 -7.34 14.54 -10.13
CA VAL A 199 -8.69 14.07 -10.42
C VAL A 199 -9.27 13.38 -9.20
N GLN A 200 -10.48 13.79 -8.84
CA GLN A 200 -11.24 13.13 -7.79
C GLN A 200 -12.00 11.95 -8.39
N VAL A 201 -11.74 10.76 -7.86
CA VAL A 201 -12.38 9.53 -8.30
C VAL A 201 -13.12 8.91 -7.13
N THR A 202 -14.44 8.81 -7.25
CA THR A 202 -15.26 8.08 -6.28
C THR A 202 -15.45 6.65 -6.77
N ILE A 203 -15.11 5.71 -5.90
CA ILE A 203 -15.32 4.27 -6.06
C ILE A 203 -16.48 3.88 -5.15
N PRO A 204 -17.67 3.61 -5.72
CA PRO A 204 -18.83 3.20 -4.95
C PRO A 204 -18.65 1.84 -4.27
N GLU A 205 -19.39 1.63 -3.18
CA GLU A 205 -19.53 0.34 -2.51
C GLU A 205 -20.11 -0.71 -3.47
N GLY A 206 -19.70 -1.95 -3.32
CA GLY A 206 -20.17 -3.06 -4.16
C GLY A 206 -19.59 -3.12 -5.57
N TRP A 207 -18.62 -2.27 -5.92
CA TRP A 207 -17.93 -2.32 -7.20
C TRP A 207 -16.90 -3.44 -7.24
N THR A 208 -16.79 -4.07 -8.41
CA THR A 208 -15.78 -5.09 -8.71
C THR A 208 -14.45 -4.43 -9.13
N VAL A 209 -13.36 -5.20 -9.11
CA VAL A 209 -12.06 -4.78 -9.66
C VAL A 209 -12.22 -4.24 -11.09
N ASP A 210 -13.02 -4.89 -11.95
CA ASP A 210 -13.23 -4.45 -13.32
C ASP A 210 -13.88 -3.06 -13.43
N GLN A 211 -14.86 -2.80 -12.58
CA GLN A 211 -15.53 -1.50 -12.54
C GLN A 211 -14.58 -0.41 -12.03
N ILE A 212 -13.74 -0.74 -11.03
CA ILE A 212 -12.72 0.16 -10.50
C ILE A 212 -11.68 0.48 -11.58
N VAL A 213 -11.13 -0.53 -12.25
CA VAL A 213 -10.15 -0.37 -13.33
C VAL A 213 -10.72 0.48 -14.46
N THR A 214 -11.95 0.19 -14.88
CA THR A 214 -12.64 0.99 -15.91
C THR A 214 -12.76 2.44 -15.49
N ARG A 215 -13.21 2.70 -14.25
CA ARG A 215 -13.39 4.07 -13.73
C ARG A 215 -12.08 4.84 -13.64
N LEU A 216 -11.03 4.22 -13.12
CA LEU A 216 -9.71 4.84 -13.03
C LEU A 216 -9.15 5.18 -14.42
N SER A 217 -9.35 4.30 -15.39
CA SER A 217 -8.93 4.52 -16.78
C SER A 217 -9.74 5.63 -17.47
N GLU A 218 -11.07 5.65 -17.32
CA GLU A 218 -11.94 6.71 -17.85
C GLU A 218 -11.59 8.10 -17.31
N MET A 219 -11.17 8.15 -16.03
CA MET A 219 -10.74 9.38 -15.36
C MET A 219 -9.29 9.78 -15.69
N GLY A 220 -8.59 9.00 -16.52
CA GLY A 220 -7.23 9.28 -16.95
C GLY A 220 -6.18 9.09 -15.84
N VAL A 221 -6.51 8.34 -14.78
CA VAL A 221 -5.56 8.06 -13.69
C VAL A 221 -4.42 7.16 -14.18
N CYS A 222 -4.74 6.06 -14.86
CA CYS A 222 -3.79 5.19 -15.55
C CYS A 222 -4.53 4.31 -16.58
N SER A 223 -3.80 3.65 -17.48
CA SER A 223 -4.45 2.79 -18.46
C SER A 223 -5.01 1.51 -17.83
N ALA A 224 -6.12 1.00 -18.37
CA ALA A 224 -6.70 -0.26 -17.89
C ALA A 224 -5.71 -1.43 -17.99
N ASP A 225 -4.98 -1.54 -19.12
CA ASP A 225 -4.00 -2.61 -19.33
C ASP A 225 -2.89 -2.60 -18.28
N SER A 226 -2.38 -1.40 -17.93
CA SER A 226 -1.34 -1.25 -16.91
C SER A 226 -1.84 -1.56 -15.50
N LEU A 227 -3.11 -1.27 -15.20
CA LEU A 227 -3.73 -1.64 -13.93
C LEU A 227 -3.92 -3.15 -13.82
N TYR A 228 -4.43 -3.81 -14.85
CA TYR A 228 -4.56 -5.27 -14.84
C TYR A 228 -3.22 -5.97 -14.70
N ASP A 229 -2.20 -5.53 -15.45
CA ASP A 229 -0.83 -6.06 -15.31
C ASP A 229 -0.30 -5.89 -13.88
N THR A 230 -0.51 -4.72 -13.28
CA THR A 230 -0.10 -4.43 -11.91
C THR A 230 -0.84 -5.29 -10.87
N LEU A 231 -2.15 -5.46 -11.02
CA LEU A 231 -2.98 -6.29 -10.14
C LEU A 231 -2.60 -7.77 -10.21
N GLU A 232 -2.16 -8.25 -11.37
CA GLU A 232 -1.79 -9.65 -11.59
C GLU A 232 -0.34 -9.95 -11.18
N ASN A 233 0.60 -9.03 -11.48
CA ASN A 233 2.03 -9.32 -11.44
C ASN A 233 2.79 -8.64 -10.29
N THR A 234 2.15 -7.77 -9.50
CA THR A 234 2.82 -7.10 -8.38
C THR A 234 2.62 -7.87 -7.07
N ASP A 235 3.70 -8.06 -6.33
CA ASP A 235 3.66 -8.65 -4.99
C ASP A 235 3.26 -7.61 -3.94
N TYR A 236 2.12 -7.84 -3.30
CA TYR A 236 1.58 -7.04 -2.20
C TYR A 236 1.67 -7.74 -0.84
N SER A 237 2.51 -8.76 -0.68
CA SER A 237 2.70 -9.51 0.57
C SER A 237 3.27 -8.67 1.73
N SER A 238 3.69 -7.43 1.46
CA SER A 238 4.01 -6.45 2.50
C SER A 238 2.80 -6.06 3.36
N TYR A 239 1.58 -6.22 2.84
CA TYR A 239 0.34 -6.06 3.61
C TYR A 239 0.02 -7.37 4.32
N PRO A 240 -0.10 -7.39 5.68
CA PRO A 240 -0.31 -8.62 6.44
C PRO A 240 -1.55 -9.42 6.02
N PHE A 241 -2.63 -8.73 5.64
CA PHE A 241 -3.86 -9.38 5.18
C PHE A 241 -3.71 -10.03 3.80
N ILE A 242 -2.86 -9.48 2.91
CA ILE A 242 -2.54 -10.12 1.62
C ILE A 242 -1.57 -11.29 1.82
N ALA A 243 -0.57 -11.15 2.70
CA ALA A 243 0.31 -12.26 3.05
C ALA A 243 -0.48 -13.46 3.60
N ALA A 244 -1.39 -13.23 4.53
CA ALA A 244 -2.26 -14.27 5.09
C ALA A 244 -3.15 -14.93 4.03
N LEU A 245 -3.66 -14.15 3.06
CA LEU A 245 -4.43 -14.67 1.95
C LEU A 245 -3.60 -15.61 1.05
N GLN A 246 -2.35 -15.22 0.74
CA GLN A 246 -1.45 -16.02 -0.11
C GLN A 246 -0.94 -17.30 0.57
N GLU A 247 -0.96 -17.38 1.90
CA GLU A 247 -0.67 -18.62 2.63
C GLU A 247 -1.81 -19.65 2.52
N GLY A 248 -3.02 -19.22 2.13
CA GLY A 248 -4.20 -20.05 1.96
C GLY A 248 -4.30 -20.70 0.57
N ASP A 249 -5.43 -21.39 0.33
CA ASP A 249 -5.76 -21.96 -0.98
C ASP A 249 -6.42 -20.92 -1.88
N ILE A 250 -5.63 -20.25 -2.69
CA ILE A 250 -6.09 -19.25 -3.67
C ILE A 250 -6.45 -19.85 -5.04
N ASN A 251 -6.37 -21.18 -5.20
CA ASN A 251 -6.74 -21.83 -6.45
C ASN A 251 -8.24 -21.62 -6.74
N GLY A 252 -8.54 -21.13 -7.93
CA GLY A 252 -9.89 -20.75 -8.34
C GLY A 252 -10.32 -19.32 -7.91
N ARG A 253 -9.46 -18.55 -7.26
CA ARG A 253 -9.66 -17.12 -7.05
C ARG A 253 -9.33 -16.36 -8.34
N TYR A 254 -10.25 -15.50 -8.80
CA TYR A 254 -10.08 -14.82 -10.09
C TYR A 254 -9.16 -13.62 -9.95
N TYR A 255 -9.51 -12.62 -9.13
CA TYR A 255 -8.64 -11.51 -8.76
C TYR A 255 -8.19 -11.65 -7.32
N LEU A 256 -6.87 -11.59 -7.09
CA LEU A 256 -6.31 -11.68 -5.73
C LEU A 256 -6.84 -10.55 -4.84
N LEU A 257 -6.94 -9.34 -5.37
CA LEU A 257 -7.31 -8.13 -4.63
C LEU A 257 -8.81 -7.79 -4.70
N GLU A 258 -9.68 -8.64 -5.27
CA GLU A 258 -11.12 -8.43 -5.17
C GLU A 258 -11.55 -8.44 -3.70
N GLY A 259 -12.28 -7.41 -3.28
CA GLY A 259 -12.70 -7.19 -1.90
C GLY A 259 -11.75 -6.31 -1.06
N TYR A 260 -10.55 -6.02 -1.57
CA TYR A 260 -9.51 -5.29 -0.82
C TYR A 260 -9.21 -3.89 -1.37
N LEU A 261 -9.80 -3.50 -2.50
CA LEU A 261 -9.72 -2.14 -3.03
C LEU A 261 -10.86 -1.30 -2.44
N PHE A 262 -10.62 -0.72 -1.25
CA PHE A 262 -11.69 -0.14 -0.44
C PHE A 262 -12.50 0.95 -1.19
N PRO A 263 -13.85 0.90 -1.16
CA PRO A 263 -14.69 1.94 -1.75
C PRO A 263 -14.58 3.25 -0.97
N ASP A 264 -14.16 4.32 -1.64
CA ASP A 264 -14.02 5.66 -1.08
C ASP A 264 -13.87 6.69 -2.20
N THR A 265 -13.70 7.95 -1.83
CA THR A 265 -13.34 9.03 -2.76
C THR A 265 -11.86 9.34 -2.65
N TYR A 266 -11.15 9.09 -3.74
CA TYR A 266 -9.70 9.27 -3.82
C TYR A 266 -9.33 10.48 -4.66
N MET A 267 -8.24 11.14 -4.29
CA MET A 267 -7.56 12.12 -5.14
C MET A 267 -6.38 11.42 -5.81
N PHE A 268 -6.38 11.33 -7.11
CA PHE A 268 -5.29 10.79 -7.92
C PHE A 268 -4.75 11.86 -8.86
N TYR A 269 -3.54 11.65 -9.35
CA TYR A 269 -3.02 12.43 -10.45
C TYR A 269 -3.34 11.75 -11.79
N VAL A 270 -3.56 12.54 -12.82
CA VAL A 270 -3.66 12.03 -14.20
C VAL A 270 -2.34 11.33 -14.56
N ASP A 271 -2.43 10.18 -15.21
CA ASP A 271 -1.31 9.30 -15.58
C ASP A 271 -0.43 8.85 -14.37
N SER A 272 -1.03 8.57 -13.23
CA SER A 272 -0.34 8.02 -12.05
C SER A 272 0.29 6.66 -12.34
N ASN A 273 1.30 6.30 -11.54
CA ASN A 273 1.84 4.95 -11.54
C ASN A 273 0.77 3.96 -11.02
N PRO A 274 0.43 2.89 -11.76
CA PRO A 274 -0.62 1.95 -11.36
C PRO A 274 -0.37 1.31 -9.99
N ASN A 275 0.89 1.00 -9.67
CA ASN A 275 1.25 0.42 -8.37
C ASN A 275 0.95 1.37 -7.20
N ASP A 276 1.19 2.67 -7.38
CA ASP A 276 0.90 3.67 -6.34
C ASP A 276 -0.61 3.88 -6.18
N VAL A 277 -1.36 3.77 -7.28
CA VAL A 277 -2.84 3.78 -7.25
C VAL A 277 -3.38 2.61 -6.44
N VAL A 278 -2.92 1.40 -6.72
CA VAL A 278 -3.33 0.19 -5.99
C VAL A 278 -2.92 0.27 -4.53
N LYS A 279 -1.68 0.65 -4.24
CA LYS A 279 -1.20 0.83 -2.85
C LYS A 279 -2.05 1.83 -2.08
N LYS A 280 -2.38 2.97 -2.67
CA LYS A 280 -3.24 3.98 -2.01
C LYS A 280 -4.61 3.41 -1.61
N MET A 281 -5.17 2.53 -2.43
CA MET A 281 -6.44 1.86 -2.11
C MET A 281 -6.28 0.79 -1.03
N LEU A 282 -5.16 0.06 -1.02
CA LEU A 282 -4.81 -0.92 0.02
C LEU A 282 -4.48 -0.25 1.35
N ASP A 283 -3.76 0.87 1.36
CA ASP A 283 -3.46 1.67 2.56
C ASP A 283 -4.77 2.19 3.18
N ASN A 284 -5.71 2.63 2.35
CA ASN A 284 -7.02 3.06 2.83
C ASN A 284 -7.82 1.88 3.40
N TYR A 285 -7.79 0.70 2.75
CA TYR A 285 -8.38 -0.52 3.29
C TYR A 285 -7.81 -0.84 4.67
N GLU A 286 -6.48 -0.87 4.82
CA GLU A 286 -5.83 -1.15 6.11
C GLU A 286 -6.25 -0.14 7.19
N SER A 287 -6.28 1.15 6.84
CA SER A 287 -6.73 2.21 7.75
C SER A 287 -8.19 2.02 8.20
N LYS A 288 -9.10 1.71 7.26
CA LYS A 288 -10.53 1.53 7.56
C LYS A 288 -10.82 0.28 8.37
N ILE A 289 -10.12 -0.81 8.10
CA ILE A 289 -10.27 -2.07 8.84
C ILE A 289 -9.77 -1.93 10.28
N SER A 290 -8.79 -1.08 10.52
CA SER A 290 -8.32 -0.76 11.87
C SER A 290 -9.39 -0.08 12.72
N ASP A 291 -10.42 0.53 12.13
CA ASP A 291 -11.48 1.29 12.81
C ASP A 291 -12.75 0.45 13.13
N ILE A 292 -12.78 -0.88 12.82
CA ILE A 292 -14.03 -1.71 12.85
C ILE A 292 -14.39 -2.24 14.24
N ASN A 293 -13.70 -1.94 15.29
CA ASN A 293 -14.02 -2.47 16.61
C ASN A 293 -15.30 -1.87 17.22
N ALA A 294 -16.08 -2.71 17.90
CA ALA A 294 -17.34 -2.35 18.55
C ALA A 294 -17.22 -1.22 19.60
N ASP A 295 -16.02 -0.93 20.07
CA ASP A 295 -15.69 0.14 21.02
C ASP A 295 -15.02 1.36 20.35
N GLY A 296 -14.88 1.35 19.01
CA GLY A 296 -14.25 2.42 18.23
C GLY A 296 -12.72 2.44 18.32
N THR A 297 -12.08 1.39 18.83
CA THR A 297 -10.63 1.26 18.80
C THR A 297 -10.16 0.53 17.54
N PRO A 298 -9.16 1.05 16.82
CA PRO A 298 -8.60 0.39 15.65
C PRO A 298 -7.85 -0.89 16.05
N ASP A 299 -8.33 -2.05 15.67
CA ASP A 299 -7.60 -3.29 15.93
C ASP A 299 -7.99 -4.44 14.99
N LEU A 300 -7.20 -4.63 13.95
CA LEU A 300 -7.33 -5.77 13.04
C LEU A 300 -7.24 -7.12 13.80
N GLU A 301 -6.52 -7.16 14.93
CA GLU A 301 -6.38 -8.36 15.75
C GLU A 301 -7.71 -8.76 16.40
N GLN A 302 -8.48 -7.79 16.90
CA GLN A 302 -9.82 -8.07 17.46
C GLN A 302 -10.81 -8.49 16.37
N SER A 303 -10.80 -7.86 15.20
CA SER A 303 -11.64 -8.26 14.07
C SER A 303 -11.30 -9.68 13.60
N SER A 304 -10.02 -10.04 13.55
CA SER A 304 -9.58 -11.39 13.24
C SER A 304 -9.95 -12.40 14.33
N ALA A 305 -9.88 -12.02 15.61
CA ALA A 305 -10.33 -12.84 16.72
C ALA A 305 -11.85 -13.08 16.64
N ARG A 306 -12.63 -12.04 16.31
CA ARG A 306 -14.07 -12.17 16.10
C ARG A 306 -14.43 -13.09 14.93
N ALA A 307 -13.70 -13.00 13.82
CA ALA A 307 -13.84 -13.92 12.69
C ALA A 307 -13.61 -15.39 13.14
N GLN A 308 -12.56 -15.64 13.93
CA GLN A 308 -12.27 -16.96 14.47
C GLN A 308 -13.37 -17.48 15.43
N GLU A 309 -13.99 -16.62 16.25
CA GLU A 309 -15.15 -16.99 17.07
C GLU A 309 -16.34 -17.47 16.21
N LEU A 310 -16.51 -16.90 15.02
CA LEU A 310 -17.50 -17.32 14.04
C LEU A 310 -17.10 -18.58 13.27
N GLY A 311 -15.85 -19.04 13.43
CA GLY A 311 -15.27 -20.17 12.70
C GLY A 311 -14.81 -19.81 11.29
N CYS A 312 -14.53 -18.53 11.03
CA CYS A 312 -14.14 -18.01 9.74
C CYS A 312 -12.71 -17.44 9.79
N THR A 313 -12.00 -17.47 8.67
CA THR A 313 -10.82 -16.66 8.41
C THR A 313 -11.23 -15.22 8.10
N TRP A 314 -10.28 -14.28 8.14
CA TRP A 314 -10.56 -12.92 7.73
C TRP A 314 -11.01 -12.80 6.26
N ASP A 315 -10.41 -13.59 5.37
CA ASP A 315 -10.81 -13.61 3.95
C ASP A 315 -12.24 -14.13 3.77
N GLU A 316 -12.64 -15.17 4.51
CA GLU A 316 -14.02 -15.66 4.49
C GLU A 316 -15.01 -14.60 4.99
N ILE A 317 -14.64 -13.77 5.97
CA ILE A 317 -15.44 -12.60 6.37
C ILE A 317 -15.57 -11.60 5.22
N MET A 318 -14.48 -11.33 4.48
CA MET A 318 -14.53 -10.45 3.31
C MET A 318 -15.40 -11.02 2.19
N VAL A 319 -15.36 -12.34 1.98
CA VAL A 319 -16.26 -13.03 1.04
C VAL A 319 -17.72 -12.86 1.48
N ILE A 320 -18.04 -13.12 2.74
CA ILE A 320 -19.40 -12.96 3.31
C ILE A 320 -19.84 -11.49 3.15
N ALA A 321 -18.99 -10.54 3.50
CA ALA A 321 -19.28 -9.11 3.37
C ALA A 321 -19.61 -8.71 1.94
N SER A 322 -18.86 -9.23 0.96
CA SER A 322 -19.09 -8.95 -0.46
C SER A 322 -20.45 -9.51 -0.96
N ILE A 323 -20.89 -10.64 -0.43
CA ILE A 323 -22.21 -11.20 -0.71
C ILE A 323 -23.28 -10.32 -0.06
N ILE A 324 -23.13 -9.98 1.22
CA ILE A 324 -24.07 -9.10 1.94
C ILE A 324 -24.24 -7.77 1.20
N GLU A 325 -23.14 -7.15 0.75
CA GLU A 325 -23.16 -5.89 0.02
C GLU A 325 -24.01 -5.97 -1.27
N ARG A 326 -23.97 -7.12 -1.94
CA ARG A 326 -24.69 -7.33 -3.21
C ARG A 326 -26.13 -7.78 -3.02
N GLU A 327 -26.45 -8.42 -1.89
CA GLU A 327 -27.78 -8.95 -1.59
C GLU A 327 -28.66 -7.96 -0.82
N ALA A 328 -28.09 -7.09 0.04
CA ALA A 328 -28.86 -6.21 0.88
C ALA A 328 -29.52 -5.07 0.08
N GLY A 329 -30.84 -4.91 0.26
CA GLY A 329 -31.56 -3.76 -0.29
C GLY A 329 -31.33 -2.47 0.50
N SER A 330 -30.94 -2.59 1.79
CA SER A 330 -30.63 -1.49 2.71
C SER A 330 -29.73 -1.97 3.84
N ALA A 331 -29.06 -1.03 4.52
CA ALA A 331 -28.07 -1.34 5.56
C ALA A 331 -28.68 -2.08 6.79
N ASP A 332 -29.94 -1.84 7.12
CA ASP A 332 -30.66 -2.48 8.22
C ASP A 332 -30.93 -3.98 7.98
N GLN A 333 -30.84 -4.46 6.74
CA GLN A 333 -31.01 -5.87 6.39
C GLN A 333 -29.71 -6.67 6.44
N MET A 334 -28.56 -6.01 6.45
CA MET A 334 -27.24 -6.65 6.32
C MET A 334 -26.98 -7.70 7.40
N ALA A 335 -27.33 -7.40 8.67
CA ALA A 335 -27.10 -8.32 9.77
C ALA A 335 -27.99 -9.57 9.70
N ASP A 336 -29.22 -9.45 9.20
CA ASP A 336 -30.14 -10.57 9.00
C ASP A 336 -29.69 -11.48 7.85
N ILE A 337 -29.24 -10.90 6.73
CA ILE A 337 -28.64 -11.64 5.61
C ILE A 337 -27.38 -12.37 6.06
N SER A 338 -26.52 -11.69 6.84
CA SER A 338 -25.34 -12.29 7.46
C SER A 338 -25.71 -13.52 8.29
N ALA A 339 -26.75 -13.42 9.13
CA ALA A 339 -27.20 -14.53 9.95
C ALA A 339 -27.64 -15.72 9.10
N VAL A 340 -28.37 -15.50 8.00
CA VAL A 340 -28.77 -16.58 7.08
C VAL A 340 -27.52 -17.25 6.47
N ILE A 341 -26.54 -16.49 6.01
CA ILE A 341 -25.29 -17.03 5.44
C ILE A 341 -24.57 -17.90 6.48
N HIS A 342 -24.34 -17.36 7.68
CA HIS A 342 -23.67 -18.09 8.76
C HIS A 342 -24.42 -19.33 9.19
N ASN A 343 -25.77 -19.31 9.24
CA ASN A 343 -26.59 -20.46 9.57
C ASN A 343 -26.45 -21.57 8.53
N ARG A 344 -26.46 -21.23 7.23
CA ARG A 344 -26.23 -22.20 6.14
C ARG A 344 -24.83 -22.80 6.22
N LEU A 345 -23.79 -21.98 6.43
CA LEU A 345 -22.42 -22.46 6.57
C LEU A 345 -22.26 -23.41 7.75
N LYS A 346 -22.87 -23.12 8.90
CA LYS A 346 -22.88 -24.00 10.09
C LYS A 346 -23.63 -25.31 9.86
N ASN A 347 -24.66 -25.32 9.01
CA ASN A 347 -25.46 -26.49 8.66
C ASN A 347 -25.21 -26.95 7.22
N SER A 348 -23.93 -27.03 6.83
CA SER A 348 -23.47 -27.35 5.46
C SER A 348 -23.88 -28.72 4.95
N VAL A 349 -24.32 -29.64 5.82
CA VAL A 349 -24.88 -30.96 5.41
C VAL A 349 -26.25 -30.79 4.78
N GLU A 350 -27.11 -29.94 5.35
CA GLU A 350 -28.45 -29.65 4.83
C GLU A 350 -28.39 -28.55 3.74
N PHE A 351 -27.47 -27.58 3.88
CA PHE A 351 -27.27 -26.45 2.98
C PHE A 351 -25.88 -26.47 2.38
N PRO A 352 -25.52 -27.42 1.50
CA PRO A 352 -24.21 -27.50 0.91
C PRO A 352 -23.91 -26.34 -0.05
N LEU A 353 -24.94 -25.72 -0.60
CA LEU A 353 -24.87 -24.56 -1.51
C LEU A 353 -25.45 -23.33 -0.81
N LEU A 354 -24.84 -22.17 -0.96
CA LEU A 354 -25.36 -20.91 -0.41
C LEU A 354 -26.55 -20.36 -1.21
N GLN A 355 -26.61 -20.65 -2.52
CA GLN A 355 -27.67 -20.23 -3.43
C GLN A 355 -27.90 -18.70 -3.42
N MET A 356 -26.83 -17.95 -3.54
CA MET A 356 -26.84 -16.48 -3.65
C MET A 356 -26.70 -16.06 -5.11
N ASP A 357 -27.70 -15.33 -5.63
CA ASP A 357 -27.76 -14.89 -7.02
C ASP A 357 -26.53 -14.05 -7.37
N SER A 358 -26.10 -13.18 -6.47
CA SER A 358 -24.96 -12.28 -6.63
C SER A 358 -23.66 -13.01 -6.99
N THR A 359 -23.44 -14.22 -6.47
CA THR A 359 -22.24 -15.02 -6.76
C THR A 359 -22.24 -15.57 -8.18
N SER A 360 -23.41 -16.03 -8.65
CA SER A 360 -23.60 -16.48 -10.03
C SER A 360 -23.48 -15.32 -11.01
N ASP A 361 -24.07 -14.18 -10.67
CA ASP A 361 -23.99 -12.95 -11.46
C ASP A 361 -22.54 -12.48 -11.62
N TYR A 362 -21.72 -12.58 -10.55
CA TYR A 362 -20.30 -12.25 -10.63
C TYR A 362 -19.56 -13.15 -11.63
N TYR A 363 -19.79 -14.48 -11.55
CA TYR A 363 -19.20 -15.43 -12.49
C TYR A 363 -19.61 -15.12 -13.94
N TYR A 364 -20.90 -15.05 -14.22
CA TYR A 364 -21.41 -14.91 -15.60
C TYR A 364 -21.14 -13.53 -16.21
N ASN A 365 -21.10 -12.47 -15.42
CA ASN A 365 -20.93 -11.12 -15.94
C ASN A 365 -19.48 -10.64 -15.96
N TYR A 366 -18.62 -11.11 -15.04
CA TYR A 366 -17.24 -10.57 -14.88
C TYR A 366 -16.14 -11.58 -15.14
N ILE A 367 -16.39 -12.89 -14.98
CA ILE A 367 -15.36 -13.91 -15.16
C ILE A 367 -15.53 -14.64 -16.51
N GLU A 368 -16.64 -15.33 -16.73
CA GLU A 368 -16.86 -16.18 -17.88
C GLU A 368 -16.58 -15.48 -19.24
N PRO A 369 -17.01 -14.21 -19.48
CA PRO A 369 -16.80 -13.52 -20.75
C PRO A 369 -15.31 -13.32 -21.13
N LYS A 370 -14.41 -13.45 -20.17
CA LYS A 370 -12.95 -13.29 -20.36
C LYS A 370 -12.22 -14.59 -20.57
N LEU A 371 -12.91 -15.72 -20.42
CA LEU A 371 -12.32 -17.04 -20.50
C LEU A 371 -12.62 -17.68 -21.87
N GLU A 372 -11.57 -18.19 -22.52
CA GLU A 372 -11.69 -18.95 -23.76
C GLU A 372 -11.67 -20.47 -23.51
N ASP A 373 -10.95 -20.91 -22.45
CA ASP A 373 -10.75 -22.32 -22.14
C ASP A 373 -11.89 -22.89 -21.27
N ASP A 374 -12.50 -24.00 -21.73
CA ASP A 374 -13.60 -24.65 -21.03
C ASP A 374 -13.19 -25.23 -19.66
N ALA A 375 -11.94 -25.63 -19.48
CA ALA A 375 -11.44 -26.10 -18.18
C ALA A 375 -11.33 -24.94 -17.17
N GLN A 376 -10.92 -23.76 -17.62
CA GLN A 376 -10.93 -22.55 -16.79
C GLN A 376 -12.36 -22.12 -16.45
N LYS A 377 -13.29 -22.18 -17.42
CA LYS A 377 -14.71 -21.89 -17.15
C LYS A 377 -15.27 -22.82 -16.07
N GLN A 378 -15.01 -24.11 -16.17
CA GLN A 378 -15.44 -25.07 -15.17
C GLN A 378 -14.81 -24.83 -13.80
N LEU A 379 -13.51 -24.48 -13.75
CA LEU A 379 -12.81 -24.15 -12.52
C LEU A 379 -13.48 -22.96 -11.82
N TYR A 380 -13.63 -21.84 -12.53
CA TYR A 380 -14.18 -20.62 -11.93
C TYR A 380 -15.69 -20.72 -11.65
N GLU A 381 -16.45 -21.45 -12.46
CA GLU A 381 -17.84 -21.74 -12.15
C GLU A 381 -17.98 -22.52 -10.83
N SER A 382 -17.16 -23.54 -10.64
CA SER A 382 -17.15 -24.31 -9.39
C SER A 382 -16.59 -23.51 -8.20
N SER A 383 -15.89 -22.40 -8.47
CA SER A 383 -15.32 -21.51 -7.45
C SER A 383 -16.25 -20.40 -7.01
N TYR A 384 -17.23 -20.01 -7.84
CA TYR A 384 -18.08 -18.85 -7.57
C TYR A 384 -19.58 -19.12 -7.66
N ASN A 385 -20.06 -20.02 -8.52
CA ASN A 385 -21.48 -20.27 -8.68
C ASN A 385 -22.06 -21.09 -7.53
N THR A 386 -22.53 -20.42 -6.49
CA THR A 386 -23.10 -21.06 -5.29
C THR A 386 -24.50 -21.66 -5.50
N TYR A 387 -25.08 -21.51 -6.70
CA TYR A 387 -26.33 -22.17 -7.05
C TYR A 387 -26.16 -23.61 -7.54
N GLN A 388 -25.04 -23.90 -8.21
CA GLN A 388 -24.89 -25.16 -8.94
C GLN A 388 -23.67 -25.97 -8.52
N SER A 389 -22.53 -25.35 -8.34
CA SER A 389 -21.26 -26.05 -8.30
C SER A 389 -20.32 -25.64 -7.16
N CYS A 390 -20.43 -24.42 -6.64
CA CYS A 390 -19.62 -23.94 -5.55
C CYS A 390 -20.24 -24.34 -4.19
N LEU A 391 -19.56 -25.22 -3.47
CA LEU A 391 -19.99 -25.65 -2.13
C LEU A 391 -19.49 -24.65 -1.08
N GLY A 392 -20.40 -24.19 -0.22
CA GLY A 392 -20.09 -23.18 0.79
C GLY A 392 -19.79 -21.81 0.21
N LEU A 393 -18.72 -21.16 0.68
CA LEU A 393 -18.31 -19.83 0.22
C LEU A 393 -17.60 -19.87 -1.12
N PRO A 394 -17.74 -18.83 -1.96
CA PRO A 394 -16.86 -18.61 -3.10
C PRO A 394 -15.39 -18.53 -2.69
N LYS A 395 -14.50 -18.79 -3.64
CA LYS A 395 -13.04 -18.75 -3.44
C LYS A 395 -12.46 -17.34 -3.23
N GLY A 396 -13.26 -16.32 -3.37
CA GLY A 396 -12.90 -14.93 -3.10
C GLY A 396 -14.12 -14.02 -3.09
N PRO A 397 -13.98 -12.78 -2.62
CA PRO A 397 -15.03 -11.77 -2.70
C PRO A 397 -15.54 -11.56 -4.13
N ILE A 398 -16.77 -11.10 -4.25
CA ILE A 398 -17.44 -10.83 -5.54
C ILE A 398 -17.57 -9.33 -5.83
N CYS A 399 -17.14 -8.49 -4.91
CA CYS A 399 -17.05 -7.03 -5.03
C CYS A 399 -16.25 -6.48 -3.87
N ASN A 400 -16.00 -5.17 -3.88
CA ASN A 400 -15.38 -4.45 -2.78
C ASN A 400 -16.48 -3.92 -1.84
N PRO A 401 -16.65 -4.51 -0.64
CA PRO A 401 -17.77 -4.20 0.23
C PRO A 401 -17.58 -2.92 1.03
N SER A 402 -18.69 -2.36 1.50
CA SER A 402 -18.73 -1.28 2.48
C SER A 402 -18.25 -1.73 3.87
N LEU A 403 -17.88 -0.76 4.70
CA LEU A 403 -17.60 -1.00 6.12
C LEU A 403 -18.82 -1.61 6.85
N GLY A 404 -20.03 -1.18 6.48
CA GLY A 404 -21.27 -1.71 7.02
C GLY A 404 -21.46 -3.19 6.73
N ALA A 405 -21.17 -3.65 5.52
CA ALA A 405 -21.24 -5.05 5.15
C ALA A 405 -20.18 -5.90 5.86
N ILE A 406 -18.96 -5.38 6.01
CA ILE A 406 -17.88 -6.04 6.77
C ILE A 406 -18.30 -6.17 8.25
N TYR A 407 -18.83 -5.11 8.84
CA TYR A 407 -19.33 -5.14 10.20
C TYR A 407 -20.49 -6.17 10.36
N ALA A 408 -21.44 -6.17 9.44
CA ALA A 408 -22.54 -7.15 9.46
C ALA A 408 -22.06 -8.59 9.31
N ALA A 409 -21.00 -8.83 8.51
CA ALA A 409 -20.39 -10.16 8.39
C ALA A 409 -19.78 -10.65 9.71
N LEU A 410 -19.21 -9.74 10.52
CA LEU A 410 -18.66 -10.03 11.85
C LEU A 410 -19.74 -10.13 12.94
N TYR A 411 -20.84 -9.41 12.80
CA TYR A 411 -21.89 -9.30 13.80
C TYR A 411 -23.27 -9.63 13.20
N PRO A 412 -23.51 -10.92 12.83
CA PRO A 412 -24.81 -11.36 12.36
C PRO A 412 -25.87 -11.21 13.45
N THR A 413 -27.14 -11.07 13.06
CA THR A 413 -28.26 -11.00 14.02
C THR A 413 -28.22 -12.20 14.96
N GLU A 414 -28.05 -11.91 16.26
CA GLU A 414 -27.94 -12.93 17.30
C GLU A 414 -29.22 -13.73 17.46
N GLY A 415 -29.08 -15.05 17.63
CA GLY A 415 -30.22 -15.96 17.88
C GLY A 415 -31.13 -16.16 16.66
N SER A 416 -30.73 -15.66 15.49
CA SER A 416 -31.46 -15.89 14.24
C SER A 416 -31.43 -17.37 13.86
N ASP A 417 -32.58 -17.94 13.52
CA ASP A 417 -32.78 -19.31 13.05
C ASP A 417 -33.33 -19.39 11.62
N TYR A 418 -33.11 -18.31 10.85
CA TYR A 418 -33.49 -18.24 9.45
C TYR A 418 -32.40 -18.82 8.54
N TYR A 419 -32.86 -19.49 7.47
CA TYR A 419 -32.02 -20.11 6.45
C TYR A 419 -32.27 -19.59 5.03
N TYR A 420 -33.33 -18.79 4.85
CA TYR A 420 -33.77 -18.28 3.57
C TYR A 420 -34.18 -16.83 3.69
N PHE A 421 -34.00 -16.08 2.61
CA PHE A 421 -34.56 -14.75 2.44
C PHE A 421 -34.95 -14.51 0.97
N CYS A 422 -35.81 -13.56 0.74
CA CYS A 422 -36.10 -12.99 -0.56
C CYS A 422 -36.54 -11.53 -0.39
N HIS A 423 -36.46 -10.76 -1.46
CA HIS A 423 -36.91 -9.38 -1.50
C HIS A 423 -38.13 -9.24 -2.41
N ASP A 424 -39.03 -8.30 -2.09
CA ASP A 424 -40.01 -7.81 -3.04
C ASP A 424 -39.39 -6.70 -3.94
N ARG A 425 -40.19 -6.17 -4.87
CA ARG A 425 -39.74 -5.11 -5.78
C ARG A 425 -39.48 -3.77 -5.10
N GLU A 426 -39.99 -3.60 -3.88
CA GLU A 426 -39.81 -2.41 -3.06
C GLU A 426 -38.56 -2.51 -2.19
N GLY A 427 -37.91 -3.69 -2.19
CA GLY A 427 -36.68 -3.96 -1.43
C GLY A 427 -36.96 -4.44 0.02
N ASN A 428 -38.21 -4.79 0.37
CA ASN A 428 -38.50 -5.34 1.67
C ASN A 428 -38.01 -6.80 1.75
N ILE A 429 -37.31 -7.15 2.84
CA ILE A 429 -36.80 -8.50 3.06
C ILE A 429 -37.88 -9.41 3.75
N TYR A 430 -37.95 -10.65 3.31
CA TYR A 430 -38.76 -11.70 3.90
C TYR A 430 -37.88 -12.88 4.29
N LEU A 431 -37.76 -13.11 5.59
CA LEU A 431 -36.93 -14.18 6.16
C LEU A 431 -37.77 -15.43 6.36
N ALA A 432 -37.16 -16.61 6.19
CA ALA A 432 -37.85 -17.91 6.40
C ALA A 432 -36.87 -18.94 7.01
N ARG A 433 -37.46 -19.87 7.81
CA ARG A 433 -36.75 -20.97 8.44
C ARG A 433 -36.76 -22.23 7.59
N THR A 434 -37.80 -22.38 6.78
CA THR A 434 -38.06 -23.58 5.98
C THR A 434 -38.29 -23.19 4.52
N ASP A 435 -38.04 -24.14 3.63
CA ASP A 435 -38.36 -23.99 2.20
C ASP A 435 -39.82 -23.67 1.96
N GLN A 436 -40.75 -24.29 2.72
CA GLN A 436 -42.17 -24.00 2.62
C GLN A 436 -42.51 -22.54 2.98
N GLU A 437 -41.93 -22.01 4.05
CA GLU A 437 -42.08 -20.58 4.42
C GLU A 437 -41.49 -19.68 3.35
N HIS A 438 -40.35 -20.06 2.78
CA HIS A 438 -39.69 -19.31 1.72
C HIS A 438 -40.54 -19.23 0.45
N GLU A 439 -41.15 -20.34 0.01
CA GLU A 439 -42.05 -20.33 -1.13
C GLU A 439 -43.31 -19.48 -0.86
N GLN A 440 -43.84 -19.46 0.39
CA GLN A 440 -44.90 -18.55 0.77
C GLN A 440 -44.47 -17.10 0.73
N ASN A 441 -43.24 -16.79 1.14
CA ASN A 441 -42.68 -15.45 1.11
C ASN A 441 -42.44 -14.96 -0.35
N LYS A 442 -41.94 -15.83 -1.21
CA LYS A 442 -41.84 -15.53 -2.66
C LYS A 442 -43.20 -15.19 -3.26
N ALA A 443 -44.24 -15.95 -2.90
CA ALA A 443 -45.60 -15.66 -3.36
C ALA A 443 -46.13 -14.31 -2.85
N LYS A 444 -45.83 -13.94 -1.58
CA LYS A 444 -46.16 -12.62 -1.02
C LYS A 444 -45.38 -11.49 -1.71
N ALA A 445 -44.09 -11.68 -1.91
CA ALA A 445 -43.22 -10.70 -2.58
C ALA A 445 -43.68 -10.39 -4.03
N ASN A 446 -44.21 -11.40 -4.74
CA ASN A 446 -44.76 -11.21 -6.08
C ASN A 446 -46.18 -10.59 -6.06
N LEU A 447 -46.94 -10.73 -4.98
CA LEU A 447 -48.28 -10.15 -4.82
C LEU A 447 -48.24 -8.71 -4.29
N ALA A 448 -47.14 -8.32 -3.67
CA ALA A 448 -46.88 -6.95 -3.19
C ALA A 448 -46.41 -6.00 -4.30
N SER A 449 -46.40 -6.46 -5.55
CA SER A 449 -45.93 -5.72 -6.73
C SER A 449 -47.08 -5.27 -7.65
#